data_a4bbd51b3a83fb3afcc4217f0adb8615
#
_entry.id   a4bbd51b3a83fb3afcc4217f0adb8615
#
_cell.length_a   1.000
_cell.length_b   1.000
_cell.length_c   1.000
_cell.angle_alpha   90.00
_cell.angle_beta   90.00
_cell.angle_gamma   90.00
#
_symmetry.space_group_name_H-M   'P 1'
#
loop_
_entity.id
_entity.type
_entity.pdbx_description
1 polymer ?
#
loop_
_entity_poly.entity_id
_entity_poly.type
_entity_poly.pdbx_seq_one_letter_code
_entity_poly.pdbx_strand_id
1 'polypeptide(L)'
;MDAIAHEYEFGESQDHTAASRTPLDWFQYQVGIRSFRAFAGDKPTWILNYSWDGAPHVKPRDAMLNLFVSELMAGANLWDARGHVMSGSNDMPTRSEVYHWVAAHEDIFGVHREPIGEVGVYFSDTTRNFYTKDFIASYRGVLLLLLQNHIQFRIVTPRTVSSFDGKVLVLPDVRMVSDAESKSIHQFYDQGGSLVLTGHPDARLNDLSKAHLFPDSPERAYLKSAEADFDHADPGPAAGLMSALRVSSGVDVTASRNVVAHVATIGTRHYIFLANFDGLKAGEVATPRTQRDIEIRLDGHAGAQLHILPFLGQESAISSKPDGNGVRFTLPSLDRGAVAWID
;
A
#
# COMPACT_ATOMS: atom_id res chain seq x y z
N MET A 1 -2.65 -22.07 -12.91
CA MET A 1 -2.00 -21.63 -11.64
C MET A 1 -3.12 -21.09 -10.77
N ASP A 2 -3.34 -21.68 -9.60
CA ASP A 2 -4.55 -21.41 -8.80
C ASP A 2 -4.28 -20.41 -7.66
N ALA A 3 -3.02 -20.17 -7.31
CA ALA A 3 -2.59 -19.16 -6.36
C ALA A 3 -1.20 -18.62 -6.76
N ILE A 4 -0.84 -17.46 -6.26
CA ILE A 4 0.52 -16.90 -6.35
C ILE A 4 1.07 -16.80 -4.94
N ALA A 5 2.28 -17.31 -4.74
CA ALA A 5 2.99 -17.24 -3.48
C ALA A 5 4.30 -16.49 -3.65
N HIS A 6 4.70 -15.75 -2.62
CA HIS A 6 5.98 -15.03 -2.56
C HIS A 6 6.56 -15.10 -1.16
N GLU A 7 7.86 -15.31 -1.11
CA GLU A 7 8.62 -15.14 0.11
C GLU A 7 9.08 -13.69 0.19
N TYR A 8 8.88 -13.08 1.35
CA TYR A 8 9.31 -11.71 1.59
C TYR A 8 10.12 -11.65 2.88
N GLU A 9 11.40 -11.32 2.75
CA GLU A 9 12.30 -11.16 3.86
C GLU A 9 12.45 -9.68 4.21
N PHE A 10 12.30 -9.36 5.50
CA PHE A 10 12.56 -8.03 6.02
C PHE A 10 14.06 -7.75 6.02
N GLY A 11 14.47 -6.70 5.31
CA GLY A 11 15.81 -6.18 5.40
C GLY A 11 16.89 -7.04 4.73
N GLU A 12 16.61 -7.54 3.52
CA GLU A 12 17.63 -8.13 2.63
C GLU A 12 18.73 -7.16 2.15
N SER A 13 19.00 -6.08 2.85
CA SER A 13 20.32 -5.52 2.70
C SER A 13 21.28 -6.43 3.47
N GLN A 14 22.27 -6.97 2.81
CA GLN A 14 23.34 -7.79 3.42
C GLN A 14 24.10 -7.05 4.52
N ASP A 15 23.86 -5.78 4.71
CA ASP A 15 24.26 -4.96 5.83
C ASP A 15 23.15 -4.93 6.90
N HIS A 16 23.06 -5.98 7.69
CA HIS A 16 22.20 -6.10 8.86
C HIS A 16 22.62 -5.16 10.01
N THR A 17 23.11 -3.97 9.71
CA THR A 17 23.42 -2.99 10.75
C THR A 17 22.12 -2.36 11.25
N ALA A 18 21.96 -2.29 12.56
CA ALA A 18 20.81 -1.68 13.23
C ALA A 18 20.44 -0.28 12.72
N ALA A 19 21.39 0.42 12.11
CA ALA A 19 21.20 1.76 11.54
C ALA A 19 20.33 1.85 10.28
N SER A 20 20.12 0.72 9.57
CA SER A 20 19.33 0.69 8.34
C SER A 20 17.85 0.33 8.55
N ARG A 21 17.46 -0.02 9.77
CA ARG A 21 16.11 -0.50 10.08
C ARG A 21 15.21 0.65 10.52
N THR A 22 14.30 1.04 9.64
CA THR A 22 13.40 2.18 9.84
C THR A 22 11.96 1.77 9.50
N PRO A 23 10.95 2.59 9.80
CA PRO A 23 9.59 2.35 9.31
C PRO A 23 9.49 2.20 7.80
N LEU A 24 10.47 2.68 7.02
CA LEU A 24 10.52 2.53 5.56
C LEU A 24 10.43 1.05 5.12
N ASP A 25 11.02 0.13 5.87
CA ASP A 25 10.97 -1.31 5.56
C ASP A 25 9.53 -1.82 5.48
N TRP A 26 8.67 -1.35 6.39
CA TRP A 26 7.25 -1.69 6.41
C TRP A 26 6.49 -1.13 5.20
N PHE A 27 6.83 0.09 4.75
CA PHE A 27 6.27 0.67 3.53
C PHE A 27 6.73 -0.08 2.29
N GLN A 28 7.99 -0.49 2.23
CA GLN A 28 8.50 -1.30 1.11
C GLN A 28 7.81 -2.67 1.05
N TYR A 29 7.54 -3.24 2.22
CA TYR A 29 6.75 -4.46 2.33
C TYR A 29 5.33 -4.28 1.80
N GLN A 30 4.65 -3.18 2.17
CA GLN A 30 3.35 -2.82 1.61
C GLN A 30 3.38 -2.67 0.08
N VAL A 31 4.41 -2.02 -0.45
CA VAL A 31 4.62 -1.89 -1.91
C VAL A 31 4.75 -3.28 -2.57
N GLY A 32 5.55 -4.15 -1.99
CA GLY A 32 5.74 -5.52 -2.48
C GLY A 32 4.43 -6.31 -2.52
N ILE A 33 3.71 -6.37 -1.40
CA ILE A 33 2.44 -7.12 -1.29
C ILE A 33 1.40 -6.59 -2.28
N ARG A 34 1.20 -5.28 -2.36
CA ARG A 34 0.23 -4.68 -3.29
C ARG A 34 0.59 -4.94 -4.75
N SER A 35 1.88 -4.92 -5.09
CA SER A 35 2.35 -5.27 -6.43
C SER A 35 2.04 -6.73 -6.75
N PHE A 36 2.31 -7.64 -5.81
CA PHE A 36 2.02 -9.07 -5.97
C PHE A 36 0.52 -9.33 -6.13
N ARG A 37 -0.32 -8.64 -5.35
CA ARG A 37 -1.77 -8.71 -5.50
C ARG A 37 -2.21 -8.31 -6.91
N ALA A 38 -1.70 -7.20 -7.44
CA ALA A 38 -2.02 -6.76 -8.80
C ALA A 38 -1.53 -7.73 -9.87
N PHE A 39 -0.38 -8.37 -9.67
CA PHE A 39 0.16 -9.38 -10.60
C PHE A 39 -0.65 -10.69 -10.57
N ALA A 40 -1.21 -11.01 -9.41
CA ALA A 40 -2.04 -12.19 -9.20
C ALA A 40 -3.44 -12.05 -9.85
N GLY A 41 -3.94 -10.83 -10.02
CA GLY A 41 -5.35 -10.59 -10.41
C GLY A 41 -6.30 -11.05 -9.29
N ASP A 42 -7.27 -11.86 -9.65
CA ASP A 42 -8.28 -12.44 -8.74
C ASP A 42 -7.79 -13.66 -7.93
N LYS A 43 -6.55 -14.10 -8.16
CA LYS A 43 -6.02 -15.27 -7.46
C LYS A 43 -5.61 -14.97 -6.04
N PRO A 44 -5.72 -15.95 -5.12
CA PRO A 44 -5.15 -15.82 -3.79
C PRO A 44 -3.66 -15.49 -3.86
N THR A 45 -3.22 -14.59 -3.01
CA THR A 45 -1.81 -14.20 -2.89
C THR A 45 -1.33 -14.55 -1.50
N TRP A 46 -0.48 -15.55 -1.41
CA TRP A 46 0.13 -16.00 -0.16
C TRP A 46 1.48 -15.35 0.03
N ILE A 47 1.69 -14.76 1.18
CA ILE A 47 2.97 -14.18 1.57
C ILE A 47 3.55 -15.01 2.70
N LEU A 48 4.72 -15.61 2.46
CA LEU A 48 5.50 -16.26 3.49
C LEU A 48 6.40 -15.24 4.16
N ASN A 49 6.21 -15.10 5.44
CA ASN A 49 6.97 -14.18 6.27
C ASN A 49 8.13 -14.84 6.96
N TYR A 50 9.17 -14.03 7.10
CA TYR A 50 10.28 -14.30 7.99
C TYR A 50 10.21 -13.33 9.16
N SER A 51 9.91 -13.82 10.35
CA SER A 51 9.89 -12.99 11.54
C SER A 51 11.29 -12.89 12.17
N TRP A 52 11.55 -11.77 12.84
CA TRP A 52 12.82 -11.48 13.50
C TRP A 52 12.88 -12.02 14.93
N ASP A 53 12.58 -13.29 15.15
CA ASP A 53 12.47 -13.89 16.47
C ASP A 53 13.80 -13.99 17.21
N GLY A 54 14.90 -13.89 16.53
CA GLY A 54 16.24 -13.98 17.11
C GLY A 54 16.77 -12.68 17.68
N ALA A 55 16.03 -11.57 17.54
CA ALA A 55 16.47 -10.29 18.06
C ALA A 55 16.26 -10.23 19.58
N PRO A 56 17.32 -10.02 20.38
CA PRO A 56 17.26 -10.20 21.84
C PRO A 56 16.34 -9.20 22.56
N HIS A 57 15.89 -8.16 21.89
CA HIS A 57 15.08 -7.08 22.44
C HIS A 57 13.63 -7.06 21.97
N VAL A 58 13.28 -7.87 20.99
CA VAL A 58 11.94 -7.92 20.39
C VAL A 58 11.22 -9.16 20.88
N LYS A 59 10.06 -8.98 21.45
CA LYS A 59 9.18 -10.10 21.81
C LYS A 59 8.68 -10.76 20.51
N PRO A 60 8.84 -12.07 20.35
CA PRO A 60 8.41 -12.80 19.16
C PRO A 60 6.95 -12.51 18.80
N ARG A 61 6.05 -12.47 19.79
CA ARG A 61 4.65 -12.13 19.62
C ARG A 61 4.46 -10.79 18.88
N ASP A 62 5.12 -9.74 19.36
CA ASP A 62 4.93 -8.39 18.83
C ASP A 62 5.44 -8.28 17.38
N ALA A 63 6.59 -8.88 17.08
CA ALA A 63 7.14 -8.95 15.75
C ALA A 63 6.18 -9.66 14.79
N MET A 64 5.66 -10.81 15.18
CA MET A 64 4.72 -11.62 14.40
C MET A 64 3.41 -10.90 14.17
N LEU A 65 2.84 -10.21 15.17
CA LEU A 65 1.61 -9.44 15.01
C LEU A 65 1.75 -8.31 13.99
N ASN A 66 2.92 -7.65 13.94
CA ASN A 66 3.17 -6.61 12.93
C ASN A 66 3.22 -7.18 11.51
N LEU A 67 3.84 -8.34 11.32
CA LEU A 67 3.85 -9.01 10.02
C LEU A 67 2.44 -9.38 9.58
N PHE A 68 1.69 -10.07 10.43
CA PHE A 68 0.32 -10.48 10.11
C PHE A 68 -0.60 -9.29 9.82
N VAL A 69 -0.55 -8.22 10.61
CA VAL A 69 -1.37 -7.03 10.34
C VAL A 69 -0.95 -6.35 9.04
N SER A 70 0.35 -6.28 8.74
CA SER A 70 0.84 -5.71 7.49
C SER A 70 0.33 -6.47 6.28
N GLU A 71 0.35 -7.81 6.32
CA GLU A 71 -0.16 -8.65 5.23
C GLU A 71 -1.66 -8.52 5.05
N LEU A 72 -2.40 -8.71 6.12
CA LEU A 72 -3.86 -8.69 6.09
C LEU A 72 -4.38 -7.34 5.59
N MET A 73 -3.81 -6.23 6.07
CA MET A 73 -4.24 -4.89 5.67
C MET A 73 -3.80 -4.52 4.24
N ALA A 74 -2.74 -5.13 3.71
CA ALA A 74 -2.34 -4.99 2.31
C ALA A 74 -3.13 -5.87 1.34
N GLY A 75 -3.95 -6.78 1.84
CA GLY A 75 -4.79 -7.66 1.03
C GLY A 75 -4.19 -9.02 0.70
N ALA A 76 -3.11 -9.43 1.36
CA ALA A 76 -2.54 -10.77 1.20
C ALA A 76 -3.24 -11.80 2.10
N ASN A 77 -3.07 -13.06 1.73
CA ASN A 77 -3.41 -14.20 2.55
C ASN A 77 -2.17 -14.63 3.32
N LEU A 78 -2.37 -15.00 4.58
CA LEU A 78 -1.28 -15.44 5.44
C LEU A 78 -0.75 -16.81 5.00
N TRP A 79 0.57 -16.91 4.93
CA TRP A 79 1.26 -18.18 4.80
C TRP A 79 2.38 -18.25 5.81
N ASP A 80 2.34 -19.23 6.67
CA ASP A 80 3.29 -19.41 7.75
C ASP A 80 3.87 -20.83 7.71
N ALA A 81 5.20 -20.95 7.78
CA ALA A 81 5.91 -22.21 7.75
C ALA A 81 6.38 -22.59 9.17
N ARG A 82 5.75 -23.60 9.72
CA ARG A 82 6.13 -24.15 11.04
C ARG A 82 7.56 -24.70 11.01
N GLY A 83 8.36 -24.32 12.01
CA GLY A 83 9.67 -24.91 12.25
C GLY A 83 10.76 -24.47 11.30
N HIS A 84 10.49 -23.53 10.41
CA HIS A 84 11.50 -22.91 9.60
C HIS A 84 12.22 -21.82 10.40
N VAL A 85 13.56 -21.86 10.45
CA VAL A 85 14.37 -20.90 11.20
C VAL A 85 14.08 -19.44 10.81
N MET A 86 13.61 -19.25 9.59
CA MET A 86 13.37 -17.94 9.00
C MET A 86 11.91 -17.46 9.11
N SER A 87 10.94 -18.38 9.24
CA SER A 87 9.53 -17.97 9.43
C SER A 87 9.19 -17.66 10.88
N GLY A 88 10.22 -17.58 11.70
CA GLY A 88 10.15 -17.17 13.06
C GLY A 88 9.51 -18.16 13.99
N SER A 89 9.12 -17.64 15.03
CA SER A 89 8.96 -18.19 16.33
C SER A 89 8.17 -19.49 16.40
N ASN A 90 8.54 -20.22 17.42
CA ASN A 90 7.73 -21.29 17.97
C ASN A 90 6.53 -20.75 18.79
N ASP A 91 6.17 -19.47 18.62
CA ASP A 91 5.01 -18.88 19.29
C ASP A 91 3.69 -19.35 18.67
N MET A 92 3.41 -20.62 18.88
CA MET A 92 2.16 -21.24 18.43
C MET A 92 0.90 -20.61 19.03
N PRO A 93 0.89 -20.14 20.29
CA PRO A 93 -0.26 -19.41 20.83
C PRO A 93 -0.62 -18.17 20.03
N THR A 94 0.35 -17.33 19.68
CA THR A 94 0.10 -16.12 18.85
C THR A 94 -0.39 -16.49 17.46
N ARG A 95 0.21 -17.49 16.83
CA ARG A 95 -0.27 -18.00 15.54
C ARG A 95 -1.72 -18.44 15.60
N SER A 96 -2.02 -19.30 16.57
CA SER A 96 -3.36 -19.82 16.78
C SER A 96 -4.37 -18.69 16.98
N GLU A 97 -4.04 -17.69 17.77
CA GLU A 97 -4.89 -16.51 18.01
C GLU A 97 -5.20 -15.77 16.72
N VAL A 98 -4.18 -15.47 15.91
CA VAL A 98 -4.36 -14.74 14.63
C VAL A 98 -5.18 -15.57 13.64
N TYR A 99 -4.85 -16.84 13.45
CA TYR A 99 -5.58 -17.67 12.48
C TYR A 99 -7.03 -17.92 12.90
N HIS A 100 -7.33 -18.06 14.18
CA HIS A 100 -8.70 -18.15 14.66
C HIS A 100 -9.45 -16.83 14.45
N TRP A 101 -8.81 -15.69 14.68
CA TRP A 101 -9.42 -14.39 14.43
C TRP A 101 -9.69 -14.16 12.95
N VAL A 102 -8.76 -14.54 12.06
CA VAL A 102 -8.95 -14.47 10.59
C VAL A 102 -10.09 -15.40 10.17
N ALA A 103 -10.14 -16.62 10.69
CA ALA A 103 -11.22 -17.57 10.38
C ALA A 103 -12.59 -17.09 10.83
N ALA A 104 -12.65 -16.37 11.97
CA ALA A 104 -13.89 -15.76 12.46
C ALA A 104 -14.37 -14.57 11.61
N HIS A 105 -13.50 -14.03 10.73
CA HIS A 105 -13.78 -12.91 9.83
C HIS A 105 -13.39 -13.25 8.38
N GLU A 106 -13.67 -14.49 7.96
CA GLU A 106 -13.31 -14.97 6.62
C GLU A 106 -14.05 -14.24 5.49
N ASP A 107 -15.20 -13.67 5.79
CA ASP A 107 -16.00 -12.80 4.92
C ASP A 107 -15.26 -11.49 4.56
N ILE A 108 -14.27 -11.09 5.36
CA ILE A 108 -13.40 -9.92 5.09
C ILE A 108 -12.04 -10.36 4.57
N PHE A 109 -11.43 -11.38 5.18
CA PHE A 109 -10.03 -11.73 4.92
C PHE A 109 -9.85 -12.92 3.94
N GLY A 110 -10.87 -13.77 3.81
CA GLY A 110 -10.85 -14.94 2.93
C GLY A 110 -11.35 -14.70 1.51
N VAL A 111 -11.79 -13.49 1.19
CA VAL A 111 -12.43 -13.14 -0.08
C VAL A 111 -11.57 -12.23 -0.94
N HIS A 112 -11.89 -12.18 -2.25
CA HIS A 112 -11.25 -11.20 -3.14
C HIS A 112 -11.63 -9.78 -2.74
N ARG A 113 -10.63 -8.89 -2.73
CA ARG A 113 -10.75 -7.46 -2.43
C ARG A 113 -10.32 -6.68 -3.65
N GLU A 114 -11.27 -5.97 -4.29
CA GLU A 114 -10.97 -5.14 -5.46
C GLU A 114 -10.46 -3.76 -5.00
N PRO A 115 -9.20 -3.38 -5.25
CA PRO A 115 -8.67 -2.09 -4.84
C PRO A 115 -9.43 -0.94 -5.49
N ILE A 116 -9.79 0.06 -4.71
CA ILE A 116 -10.34 1.32 -5.20
C ILE A 116 -9.21 2.32 -5.34
N GLY A 117 -9.21 3.08 -6.43
CA GLY A 117 -8.27 4.17 -6.64
C GLY A 117 -8.43 4.81 -8.00
N GLU A 118 -8.46 6.12 -8.00
CA GLU A 118 -8.50 6.94 -9.21
C GLU A 118 -7.12 7.14 -9.84
N VAL A 119 -6.06 6.81 -9.07
CA VAL A 119 -4.68 6.85 -9.52
C VAL A 119 -4.22 5.45 -9.90
N GLY A 120 -3.79 5.29 -11.15
CA GLY A 120 -3.10 4.09 -11.62
C GLY A 120 -1.59 4.28 -11.56
N VAL A 121 -0.86 3.33 -10.99
CA VAL A 121 0.61 3.31 -11.03
C VAL A 121 1.05 2.20 -11.97
N TYR A 122 1.64 2.60 -13.11
CA TYR A 122 2.00 1.67 -14.15
C TYR A 122 3.27 0.90 -13.82
N PHE A 123 3.18 -0.43 -13.83
CA PHE A 123 4.32 -1.33 -13.72
C PHE A 123 4.70 -1.87 -15.08
N SER A 124 5.85 -1.42 -15.63
CA SER A 124 6.38 -1.87 -16.91
C SER A 124 7.35 -3.03 -16.74
N ASP A 125 6.93 -4.23 -17.13
CA ASP A 125 7.81 -5.42 -17.11
C ASP A 125 9.04 -5.21 -18.00
N THR A 126 8.84 -4.62 -19.18
CA THR A 126 9.92 -4.39 -20.14
C THR A 126 10.92 -3.38 -19.60
N THR A 127 10.46 -2.23 -19.12
CA THR A 127 11.36 -1.23 -18.52
C THR A 127 12.09 -1.82 -17.31
N ARG A 128 11.39 -2.56 -16.44
CA ARG A 128 12.01 -3.23 -15.29
C ARG A 128 13.16 -4.16 -15.72
N ASN A 129 12.98 -4.92 -16.79
CA ASN A 129 13.99 -5.89 -17.22
C ASN A 129 15.27 -5.22 -17.77
N PHE A 130 15.16 -4.06 -18.42
CA PHE A 130 16.29 -3.35 -19.03
C PHE A 130 16.85 -2.21 -18.19
N TYR A 131 16.03 -1.61 -17.33
CA TYR A 131 16.36 -0.43 -16.51
C TYR A 131 15.99 -0.65 -15.03
N THR A 132 16.24 -1.84 -14.50
CA THR A 132 15.77 -2.31 -13.19
C THR A 132 15.98 -1.29 -12.08
N LYS A 133 17.20 -0.79 -11.91
CA LYS A 133 17.56 0.11 -10.80
C LYS A 133 16.74 1.40 -10.80
N ASP A 134 16.70 2.08 -11.93
CA ASP A 134 16.04 3.38 -12.06
C ASP A 134 14.53 3.23 -11.99
N PHE A 135 13.97 2.26 -12.72
CA PHE A 135 12.54 1.98 -12.73
C PHE A 135 12.02 1.60 -11.34
N ILE A 136 12.67 0.66 -10.67
CA ILE A 136 12.23 0.22 -9.33
C ILE A 136 12.33 1.36 -8.31
N ALA A 137 13.37 2.19 -8.37
CA ALA A 137 13.48 3.35 -7.50
C ALA A 137 12.35 4.37 -7.74
N SER A 138 12.02 4.68 -9.00
CA SER A 138 10.89 5.56 -9.35
C SER A 138 9.55 4.96 -8.93
N TYR A 139 9.32 3.69 -9.26
CA TYR A 139 8.10 2.96 -8.90
C TYR A 139 7.87 2.96 -7.38
N ARG A 140 8.88 2.57 -6.60
CA ARG A 140 8.83 2.57 -5.13
C ARG A 140 8.64 3.97 -4.56
N GLY A 141 9.30 4.97 -5.14
CA GLY A 141 9.18 6.37 -4.71
C GLY A 141 7.76 6.91 -4.90
N VAL A 142 7.12 6.66 -6.05
CA VAL A 142 5.71 7.02 -6.28
C VAL A 142 4.81 6.32 -5.28
N LEU A 143 4.96 5.01 -5.09
CA LEU A 143 4.10 4.25 -4.17
C LEU A 143 4.29 4.68 -2.72
N LEU A 144 5.52 5.00 -2.28
CA LEU A 144 5.78 5.53 -0.95
C LEU A 144 5.05 6.87 -0.74
N LEU A 145 5.13 7.78 -1.71
CA LEU A 145 4.43 9.07 -1.66
C LEU A 145 2.91 8.87 -1.56
N LEU A 146 2.33 7.99 -2.36
CA LEU A 146 0.88 7.71 -2.33
C LEU A 146 0.45 7.10 -0.99
N LEU A 147 1.20 6.12 -0.46
CA LEU A 147 0.93 5.48 0.82
C LEU A 147 0.95 6.48 1.98
N GLN A 148 1.97 7.33 2.05
CA GLN A 148 2.14 8.30 3.13
C GLN A 148 1.17 9.50 3.06
N ASN A 149 0.59 9.75 1.89
CA ASN A 149 -0.44 10.77 1.70
C ASN A 149 -1.86 10.19 1.62
N HIS A 150 -2.01 8.89 1.90
CA HIS A 150 -3.30 8.17 1.91
C HIS A 150 -4.08 8.27 0.59
N ILE A 151 -3.38 8.55 -0.53
CA ILE A 151 -3.99 8.58 -1.86
C ILE A 151 -4.22 7.14 -2.30
N GLN A 152 -5.49 6.81 -2.59
CA GLN A 152 -5.84 5.47 -3.03
C GLN A 152 -5.41 5.25 -4.48
N PHE A 153 -4.82 4.10 -4.74
CA PHE A 153 -4.27 3.77 -6.05
C PHE A 153 -4.46 2.31 -6.42
N ARG A 154 -4.40 2.06 -7.72
CA ARG A 154 -4.35 0.71 -8.30
C ARG A 154 -3.03 0.53 -9.04
N ILE A 155 -2.43 -0.64 -8.97
CA ILE A 155 -1.27 -0.98 -9.78
C ILE A 155 -1.78 -1.45 -11.14
N VAL A 156 -1.33 -0.78 -12.18
CA VAL A 156 -1.71 -1.04 -13.58
C VAL A 156 -0.54 -1.73 -14.28
N THR A 157 -0.84 -2.81 -14.99
CA THR A 157 0.16 -3.61 -15.72
C THR A 157 -0.12 -3.56 -17.22
N PRO A 158 0.77 -4.06 -18.08
CA PRO A 158 0.48 -4.21 -19.51
C PRO A 158 -0.82 -4.96 -19.82
N ARG A 159 -1.24 -5.87 -18.91
CA ARG A 159 -2.49 -6.64 -19.07
C ARG A 159 -3.74 -5.86 -18.69
N THR A 160 -3.62 -4.87 -17.82
CA THR A 160 -4.78 -4.16 -17.25
C THR A 160 -4.88 -2.70 -17.70
N VAL A 161 -3.88 -2.15 -18.41
CA VAL A 161 -3.87 -0.74 -18.85
C VAL A 161 -5.04 -0.41 -19.78
N SER A 162 -5.46 -1.33 -20.64
CA SER A 162 -6.58 -1.12 -21.57
C SER A 162 -7.96 -1.07 -20.89
N SER A 163 -8.07 -1.58 -19.66
CA SER A 163 -9.30 -1.57 -18.86
C SER A 163 -9.23 -0.64 -17.66
N PHE A 164 -8.16 0.14 -17.54
CA PHE A 164 -8.02 1.10 -16.44
C PHE A 164 -8.97 2.28 -16.65
N ASP A 165 -9.86 2.48 -15.70
CA ASP A 165 -10.96 3.46 -15.71
C ASP A 165 -10.79 4.59 -14.66
N GLY A 166 -9.60 4.72 -14.05
CA GLY A 166 -9.29 5.81 -13.12
C GLY A 166 -9.10 7.14 -13.82
N LYS A 167 -8.74 8.18 -13.07
CA LYS A 167 -8.59 9.56 -13.58
C LYS A 167 -7.15 9.91 -13.93
N VAL A 168 -6.19 9.34 -13.23
CA VAL A 168 -4.76 9.64 -13.39
C VAL A 168 -3.99 8.34 -13.59
N LEU A 169 -3.13 8.30 -14.59
CA LEU A 169 -2.18 7.21 -14.80
C LEU A 169 -0.75 7.76 -14.69
N VAL A 170 -0.01 7.32 -13.69
CA VAL A 170 1.40 7.67 -13.52
C VAL A 170 2.30 6.57 -14.06
N LEU A 171 3.28 6.97 -14.87
CA LEU A 171 4.30 6.12 -15.49
C LEU A 171 5.67 6.47 -14.89
N PRO A 172 6.10 5.77 -13.82
CA PRO A 172 7.35 6.08 -13.12
C PRO A 172 8.55 5.60 -13.92
N ASP A 173 9.28 6.52 -14.56
CA ASP A 173 10.48 6.29 -15.40
C ASP A 173 10.29 5.13 -16.40
N VAL A 174 9.13 5.08 -17.07
CA VAL A 174 8.77 4.05 -18.05
C VAL A 174 9.43 4.36 -19.38
N ARG A 175 10.59 3.74 -19.63
CA ARG A 175 11.46 3.98 -20.79
C ARG A 175 11.16 3.10 -21.99
N MET A 176 10.36 2.07 -21.82
CA MET A 176 10.01 1.12 -22.86
C MET A 176 8.56 0.69 -22.73
N VAL A 177 7.80 0.87 -23.78
CA VAL A 177 6.45 0.36 -23.96
C VAL A 177 6.33 -0.34 -25.32
N SER A 178 5.51 -1.37 -25.41
CA SER A 178 5.14 -1.96 -26.70
C SER A 178 4.15 -1.08 -27.44
N ASP A 179 3.93 -1.34 -28.74
CA ASP A 179 2.92 -0.60 -29.52
C ASP A 179 1.51 -0.79 -28.94
N ALA A 180 1.20 -1.96 -28.39
CA ALA A 180 -0.09 -2.23 -27.74
C ALA A 180 -0.26 -1.43 -26.44
N GLU A 181 0.77 -1.36 -25.62
CA GLU A 181 0.78 -0.53 -24.39
C GLU A 181 0.65 0.95 -24.73
N SER A 182 1.47 1.44 -25.69
CA SER A 182 1.41 2.81 -26.16
C SER A 182 0.01 3.16 -26.65
N LYS A 183 -0.60 2.30 -27.47
CA LYS A 183 -1.99 2.50 -27.94
C LYS A 183 -2.98 2.60 -26.79
N SER A 184 -2.88 1.74 -25.77
CA SER A 184 -3.78 1.77 -24.62
C SER A 184 -3.58 3.02 -23.76
N ILE A 185 -2.34 3.47 -23.60
CA ILE A 185 -2.01 4.72 -22.88
C ILE A 185 -2.56 5.94 -23.62
N HIS A 186 -2.40 5.99 -24.95
CA HIS A 186 -2.98 7.06 -25.77
C HIS A 186 -4.51 7.05 -25.70
N GLN A 187 -5.13 5.87 -25.77
CA GLN A 187 -6.58 5.75 -25.64
C GLN A 187 -7.08 6.30 -24.30
N PHE A 188 -6.41 5.97 -23.19
CA PHE A 188 -6.74 6.52 -21.86
C PHE A 188 -6.64 8.06 -21.86
N TYR A 189 -5.56 8.61 -22.43
CA TYR A 189 -5.35 10.05 -22.54
C TYR A 189 -6.39 10.74 -23.41
N ASP A 190 -6.72 10.19 -24.58
CA ASP A 190 -7.71 10.73 -25.52
C ASP A 190 -9.14 10.73 -24.93
N GLN A 191 -9.42 9.80 -24.02
CA GLN A 191 -10.67 9.74 -23.25
C GLN A 191 -10.73 10.76 -22.10
N GLY A 192 -9.70 11.59 -21.95
CA GLY A 192 -9.64 12.65 -20.93
C GLY A 192 -8.91 12.25 -19.65
N GLY A 193 -8.29 11.10 -19.60
CA GLY A 193 -7.42 10.69 -18.49
C GLY A 193 -6.18 11.60 -18.39
N SER A 194 -5.75 11.89 -17.18
CA SER A 194 -4.53 12.64 -16.91
C SER A 194 -3.32 11.70 -16.87
N LEU A 195 -2.27 12.04 -17.61
CA LEU A 195 -1.01 11.32 -17.59
C LEU A 195 0.05 12.07 -16.78
N VAL A 196 0.77 11.34 -15.96
CA VAL A 196 1.92 11.82 -15.18
C VAL A 196 3.12 10.96 -15.54
N LEU A 197 4.14 11.57 -16.11
CA LEU A 197 5.37 10.92 -16.57
C LEU A 197 6.53 11.40 -15.69
N THR A 198 7.34 10.46 -15.19
CA THR A 198 8.57 10.85 -14.49
C THR A 198 9.80 10.30 -15.20
N GLY A 199 10.97 10.91 -14.97
CA GLY A 199 12.23 10.46 -15.55
C GLY A 199 12.29 10.58 -17.06
N HIS A 200 12.59 9.47 -17.73
CA HIS A 200 12.83 9.41 -19.17
C HIS A 200 11.76 8.54 -19.85
N PRO A 201 10.60 9.11 -20.21
CA PRO A 201 9.54 8.34 -20.84
C PRO A 201 9.95 7.81 -22.22
N ASP A 202 9.33 6.70 -22.64
CA ASP A 202 9.49 6.16 -24.01
C ASP A 202 9.13 7.22 -25.05
N ALA A 203 9.89 7.26 -26.15
CA ALA A 203 9.68 8.20 -27.25
C ALA A 203 8.27 8.13 -27.88
N ARG A 204 7.59 6.96 -27.78
CA ARG A 204 6.20 6.77 -28.21
C ARG A 204 5.17 7.57 -27.40
N LEU A 205 5.58 8.19 -26.30
CA LEU A 205 4.73 8.98 -25.42
C LEU A 205 5.03 10.49 -25.51
N ASN A 206 5.96 10.90 -26.39
CA ASN A 206 6.41 12.29 -26.50
C ASN A 206 5.39 13.25 -27.14
N ASP A 207 4.38 12.73 -27.83
CA ASP A 207 3.30 13.50 -28.46
C ASP A 207 2.16 13.85 -27.51
N LEU A 208 2.19 13.36 -26.27
CA LEU A 208 1.17 13.57 -25.23
C LEU A 208 1.34 14.95 -24.56
N SER A 209 1.06 16.01 -25.30
CA SER A 209 1.41 17.41 -24.98
C SER A 209 0.80 17.98 -23.71
N LYS A 210 -0.28 17.38 -23.18
CA LYS A 210 -0.92 17.77 -21.91
C LYS A 210 -0.52 16.87 -20.75
N ALA A 211 0.38 15.90 -20.96
CA ALA A 211 0.89 15.07 -19.87
C ALA A 211 1.77 15.92 -18.94
N HIS A 212 1.68 15.63 -17.63
CA HIS A 212 2.55 16.25 -16.65
C HIS A 212 3.90 15.52 -16.66
N LEU A 213 4.95 16.18 -17.10
CA LEU A 213 6.31 15.60 -17.18
C LEU A 213 7.17 16.11 -16.03
N PHE A 214 7.77 15.18 -15.28
CA PHE A 214 8.73 15.42 -14.20
C PHE A 214 10.09 14.76 -14.54
N PRO A 215 10.94 15.39 -15.35
CA PRO A 215 12.18 14.78 -15.86
C PRO A 215 13.21 14.50 -14.75
N ASP A 216 13.19 15.28 -13.67
CA ASP A 216 14.14 15.14 -12.54
C ASP A 216 13.79 14.02 -11.58
N SER A 217 12.72 13.25 -11.84
CA SER A 217 12.27 12.13 -10.99
C SER A 217 12.18 12.49 -9.50
N PRO A 218 11.31 13.44 -9.11
CA PRO A 218 11.23 13.91 -7.71
C PRO A 218 10.84 12.80 -6.73
N GLU A 219 10.17 11.76 -7.19
CA GLU A 219 9.84 10.56 -6.41
C GLU A 219 11.10 9.76 -6.01
N ARG A 220 12.11 9.70 -6.88
CA ARG A 220 13.40 9.06 -6.55
C ARG A 220 14.20 9.89 -5.54
N ALA A 221 14.17 11.21 -5.71
CA ALA A 221 14.80 12.12 -4.74
C ALA A 221 14.17 11.96 -3.37
N TYR A 222 12.83 11.85 -3.32
CA TYR A 222 12.09 11.59 -2.09
C TYR A 222 12.44 10.24 -1.47
N LEU A 223 12.42 9.15 -2.25
CA LEU A 223 12.79 7.82 -1.77
C LEU A 223 14.20 7.81 -1.17
N LYS A 224 15.16 8.42 -1.84
CA LYS A 224 16.54 8.53 -1.35
C LYS A 224 16.63 9.32 -0.04
N SER A 225 15.84 10.39 0.11
CA SER A 225 15.74 11.13 1.36
C SER A 225 15.16 10.28 2.48
N ALA A 226 14.11 9.49 2.18
CA ALA A 226 13.49 8.59 3.15
C ALA A 226 14.40 7.40 3.53
N GLU A 227 15.23 6.92 2.62
CA GLU A 227 16.26 5.89 2.90
C GLU A 227 17.38 6.45 3.80
N ALA A 228 17.71 7.72 3.67
CA ALA A 228 18.73 8.38 4.51
C ALA A 228 18.19 8.72 5.90
N ASP A 229 16.99 9.31 5.98
CA ASP A 229 16.31 9.67 7.22
C ASP A 229 14.79 9.65 7.01
N PHE A 230 14.16 8.54 7.40
CA PHE A 230 12.74 8.35 7.15
C PHE A 230 11.86 9.37 7.87
N ASP A 231 12.19 9.68 9.12
CA ASP A 231 11.37 10.56 9.96
C ASP A 231 11.42 12.02 9.49
N HIS A 232 12.53 12.44 8.87
CA HIS A 232 12.75 13.80 8.39
C HIS A 232 12.81 13.91 6.85
N ALA A 233 12.38 12.89 6.13
CA ALA A 233 12.34 12.93 4.66
C ALA A 233 11.51 14.12 4.17
N ASP A 234 12.12 14.95 3.31
CA ASP A 234 11.51 16.18 2.78
C ASP A 234 10.64 15.87 1.53
N PRO A 235 9.32 16.02 1.60
CA PRO A 235 8.45 15.87 0.45
C PRO A 235 8.43 17.09 -0.49
N GLY A 236 9.09 18.21 -0.12
CA GLY A 236 9.06 19.46 -0.89
C GLY A 236 9.40 19.28 -2.37
N PRO A 237 10.49 18.59 -2.74
CA PRO A 237 10.82 18.33 -4.14
C PRO A 237 9.73 17.59 -4.91
N ALA A 238 8.94 16.76 -4.25
CA ALA A 238 7.84 15.99 -4.86
C ALA A 238 6.47 16.70 -4.80
N ALA A 239 6.38 17.92 -4.29
CA ALA A 239 5.09 18.61 -4.10
C ALA A 239 4.32 18.81 -5.42
N GLY A 240 5.01 19.14 -6.51
CA GLY A 240 4.40 19.27 -7.84
C GLY A 240 3.84 17.93 -8.35
N LEU A 241 4.60 16.84 -8.20
CA LEU A 241 4.14 15.49 -8.53
C LEU A 241 2.93 15.12 -7.68
N MET A 242 2.96 15.34 -6.37
CA MET A 242 1.85 15.05 -5.48
C MET A 242 0.59 15.85 -5.84
N SER A 243 0.75 17.10 -6.27
CA SER A 243 -0.38 17.91 -6.77
C SER A 243 -1.03 17.30 -8.01
N ALA A 244 -0.23 16.77 -8.95
CA ALA A 244 -0.72 16.11 -10.17
C ALA A 244 -1.40 14.75 -9.88
N LEU A 245 -1.03 14.07 -8.79
CA LEU A 245 -1.61 12.78 -8.38
C LEU A 245 -2.85 12.91 -7.48
N ARG A 246 -3.16 14.11 -7.00
CA ARG A 246 -4.24 14.30 -6.03
C ARG A 246 -5.58 14.44 -6.74
N VAL A 247 -6.39 13.39 -6.64
CA VAL A 247 -7.76 13.32 -7.17
C VAL A 247 -8.70 12.76 -6.11
N SER A 248 -9.95 13.22 -6.08
CA SER A 248 -10.95 12.70 -5.14
C SER A 248 -11.39 11.29 -5.56
N SER A 249 -11.36 10.38 -4.59
CA SER A 249 -11.85 9.00 -4.72
C SER A 249 -13.20 8.76 -4.01
N GLY A 250 -13.80 9.80 -3.41
CA GLY A 250 -15.00 9.67 -2.60
C GLY A 250 -14.76 9.14 -1.18
N VAL A 251 -13.55 8.67 -0.91
CA VAL A 251 -13.09 8.21 0.41
C VAL A 251 -11.74 8.89 0.69
N ASP A 252 -11.70 9.75 1.68
CA ASP A 252 -10.49 10.42 2.12
C ASP A 252 -10.11 9.95 3.53
N VAL A 253 -8.85 9.60 3.71
CA VAL A 253 -8.28 9.25 5.03
C VAL A 253 -7.23 10.29 5.39
N THR A 254 -7.37 10.86 6.58
CA THR A 254 -6.39 11.77 7.16
C THR A 254 -5.79 11.12 8.40
N ALA A 255 -4.51 10.83 8.36
CA ALA A 255 -3.77 10.20 9.45
C ALA A 255 -2.30 10.64 9.42
N SER A 256 -1.53 10.20 10.40
CA SER A 256 -0.07 10.29 10.37
C SER A 256 0.50 9.62 9.10
N ARG A 257 1.56 10.18 8.53
CA ARG A 257 2.28 9.55 7.40
C ARG A 257 2.76 8.12 7.65
N ASN A 258 2.79 7.70 8.92
CA ASN A 258 3.20 6.35 9.33
C ASN A 258 2.03 5.36 9.40
N VAL A 259 0.81 5.82 9.13
CA VAL A 259 -0.36 4.96 8.94
C VAL A 259 -0.55 4.71 7.46
N VAL A 260 -0.81 3.48 7.08
CA VAL A 260 -1.19 3.12 5.70
C VAL A 260 -2.68 2.85 5.66
N ALA A 261 -3.36 3.43 4.67
CA ALA A 261 -4.75 3.15 4.38
C ALA A 261 -4.89 2.47 3.02
N HIS A 262 -5.69 1.42 2.95
CA HIS A 262 -6.05 0.73 1.72
C HIS A 262 -7.56 0.61 1.64
N VAL A 263 -8.15 1.16 0.58
CA VAL A 263 -9.59 1.05 0.34
C VAL A 263 -9.83 0.00 -0.74
N ALA A 264 -10.74 -0.91 -0.45
CA ALA A 264 -11.11 -1.96 -1.40
C ALA A 264 -12.62 -2.27 -1.31
N THR A 265 -13.18 -2.80 -2.39
CA THR A 265 -14.55 -3.31 -2.43
C THR A 265 -14.55 -4.82 -2.16
N ILE A 266 -15.48 -5.25 -1.30
CA ILE A 266 -15.85 -6.65 -1.11
C ILE A 266 -17.35 -6.76 -1.37
N GLY A 267 -17.73 -7.48 -2.41
CA GLY A 267 -19.11 -7.46 -2.89
C GLY A 267 -19.54 -6.05 -3.32
N THR A 268 -20.48 -5.46 -2.59
CA THR A 268 -20.98 -4.08 -2.86
C THR A 268 -20.52 -3.05 -1.83
N ARG A 269 -19.74 -3.46 -0.81
CA ARG A 269 -19.32 -2.59 0.29
C ARG A 269 -17.89 -2.14 0.12
N HIS A 270 -17.62 -0.91 0.58
CA HIS A 270 -16.26 -0.38 0.69
C HIS A 270 -15.69 -0.65 2.08
N TYR A 271 -14.49 -1.18 2.10
CA TYR A 271 -13.72 -1.47 3.30
C TYR A 271 -12.44 -0.64 3.30
N ILE A 272 -12.08 -0.12 4.45
CA ILE A 272 -10.87 0.66 4.68
C ILE A 272 -9.98 -0.14 5.62
N PHE A 273 -8.86 -0.61 5.12
CA PHE A 273 -7.87 -1.39 5.85
C PHE A 273 -6.76 -0.45 6.31
N LEU A 274 -6.52 -0.39 7.61
CA LEU A 274 -5.55 0.51 8.22
C LEU A 274 -4.43 -0.30 8.89
N ALA A 275 -3.17 0.10 8.65
CA ALA A 275 -1.99 -0.44 9.33
C ALA A 275 -1.15 0.70 9.87
N ASN A 276 -0.70 0.57 11.12
CA ASN A 276 0.10 1.56 11.82
C ASN A 276 1.55 1.08 11.97
N PHE A 277 2.48 1.81 11.40
CA PHE A 277 3.92 1.52 11.45
C PHE A 277 4.71 2.55 12.25
N ASP A 278 4.04 3.45 12.98
CA ASP A 278 4.71 4.55 13.68
C ASP A 278 5.66 4.04 14.77
N GLY A 279 6.92 4.43 14.65
CA GLY A 279 7.97 4.06 15.60
C GLY A 279 8.49 2.62 15.46
N LEU A 280 7.98 1.82 14.52
CA LEU A 280 8.49 0.47 14.29
C LEU A 280 9.92 0.50 13.73
N LYS A 281 10.75 -0.41 14.24
CA LYS A 281 12.08 -0.72 13.72
C LYS A 281 12.24 -2.23 13.72
N ALA A 282 12.40 -2.82 12.54
CA ALA A 282 12.58 -4.26 12.41
C ALA A 282 13.74 -4.75 13.29
N GLY A 283 13.48 -5.77 14.13
CA GLY A 283 14.47 -6.33 15.06
C GLY A 283 14.81 -5.49 16.30
N GLU A 284 14.23 -4.30 16.46
CA GLU A 284 14.48 -3.42 17.63
C GLU A 284 13.20 -3.00 18.34
N VAL A 285 12.23 -2.46 17.61
CA VAL A 285 10.99 -1.93 18.16
C VAL A 285 9.81 -2.56 17.42
N ALA A 286 9.10 -3.45 18.08
CA ALA A 286 7.96 -4.18 17.52
C ALA A 286 6.59 -3.67 17.99
N THR A 287 6.54 -2.70 18.90
CA THR A 287 5.29 -2.10 19.35
C THR A 287 5.14 -0.72 18.75
N PRO A 288 4.18 -0.50 17.83
CA PRO A 288 3.95 0.82 17.26
C PRO A 288 3.42 1.80 18.32
N ARG A 289 3.67 3.07 18.10
CA ARG A 289 3.05 4.14 18.89
C ARG A 289 1.59 4.27 18.45
N THR A 290 0.66 4.18 19.40
CA THR A 290 -0.77 4.35 19.13
C THR A 290 -1.05 5.66 18.42
N GLN A 291 -1.71 5.60 17.28
CA GLN A 291 -2.17 6.77 16.56
C GLN A 291 -3.57 7.19 17.04
N ARG A 292 -3.83 8.49 17.01
CA ARG A 292 -5.11 9.09 17.40
C ARG A 292 -5.57 10.06 16.32
N ASP A 293 -6.83 10.45 16.41
CA ASP A 293 -7.41 11.47 15.55
C ASP A 293 -7.33 11.12 14.05
N ILE A 294 -7.46 9.83 13.73
CA ILE A 294 -7.56 9.38 12.35
C ILE A 294 -8.96 9.75 11.85
N GLU A 295 -9.02 10.54 10.81
CA GLU A 295 -10.27 10.95 10.19
C GLU A 295 -10.52 10.16 8.90
N ILE A 296 -11.75 9.71 8.73
CA ILE A 296 -12.27 9.10 7.50
C ILE A 296 -13.42 9.96 7.03
N ARG A 297 -13.31 10.52 5.84
CA ARG A 297 -14.36 11.29 5.18
C ARG A 297 -14.92 10.49 4.01
N LEU A 298 -16.22 10.42 3.91
CA LEU A 298 -16.95 9.76 2.82
C LEU A 298 -17.92 10.73 2.17
N ASP A 299 -17.93 10.79 0.86
CA ASP A 299 -18.91 11.57 0.11
C ASP A 299 -20.30 10.92 0.19
N GLY A 300 -21.35 11.71 0.42
CA GLY A 300 -22.69 11.17 0.68
C GLY A 300 -22.83 10.55 2.06
N HIS A 301 -23.59 9.49 2.18
CA HIS A 301 -23.71 8.62 3.37
C HIS A 301 -24.23 9.33 4.65
N ALA A 302 -25.12 10.32 4.51
CA ALA A 302 -25.68 11.04 5.66
C ALA A 302 -26.35 10.08 6.66
N GLY A 303 -25.95 10.18 7.94
CA GLY A 303 -26.48 9.34 9.02
C GLY A 303 -25.89 7.93 9.10
N ALA A 304 -24.91 7.57 8.25
CA ALA A 304 -24.24 6.27 8.32
C ALA A 304 -23.47 6.08 9.63
N GLN A 305 -23.31 4.84 10.02
CA GLN A 305 -22.38 4.41 11.07
C GLN A 305 -21.15 3.75 10.42
N LEU A 306 -19.98 4.04 10.97
CA LEU A 306 -18.74 3.36 10.60
C LEU A 306 -18.51 2.20 11.57
N HIS A 307 -18.54 1.00 11.05
CA HIS A 307 -18.11 -0.19 11.77
C HIS A 307 -16.58 -0.25 11.79
N ILE A 308 -16.02 -0.63 12.92
CA ILE A 308 -14.57 -0.76 13.08
C ILE A 308 -14.28 -2.10 13.76
N LEU A 309 -13.42 -2.87 13.13
CA LEU A 309 -12.87 -4.11 13.64
C LEU A 309 -11.36 -3.92 13.87
N PRO A 310 -10.91 -3.64 15.11
CA PRO A 310 -9.49 -3.61 15.42
C PRO A 310 -8.85 -4.99 15.24
N PHE A 311 -7.60 -5.03 14.82
CA PHE A 311 -6.85 -6.29 14.71
C PHE A 311 -6.82 -7.01 16.07
N LEU A 312 -7.27 -8.26 16.09
CA LEU A 312 -7.50 -9.10 17.29
C LEU A 312 -8.48 -8.49 18.30
N GLY A 313 -9.26 -7.48 17.91
CA GLY A 313 -10.27 -6.83 18.75
C GLY A 313 -11.70 -7.26 18.42
N GLN A 314 -12.63 -6.56 19.03
CA GLN A 314 -14.07 -6.71 18.82
C GLN A 314 -14.60 -5.57 17.96
N GLU A 315 -15.59 -5.87 17.13
CA GLU A 315 -16.28 -4.86 16.33
C GLU A 315 -16.96 -3.82 17.23
N SER A 316 -16.91 -2.58 16.77
CA SER A 316 -17.61 -1.44 17.36
C SER A 316 -18.12 -0.50 16.25
N ALA A 317 -18.98 0.44 16.59
CA ALA A 317 -19.50 1.40 15.63
C ALA A 317 -19.29 2.84 16.11
N ILE A 318 -18.99 3.72 15.15
CA ILE A 318 -18.83 5.17 15.38
C ILE A 318 -19.87 5.91 14.57
N SER A 319 -20.53 6.88 15.20
CA SER A 319 -21.50 7.76 14.53
C SER A 319 -20.77 8.80 13.66
N SER A 320 -21.35 9.09 12.52
CA SER A 320 -20.87 10.14 11.62
C SER A 320 -21.13 11.55 12.17
N LYS A 321 -20.30 12.48 11.73
CA LYS A 321 -20.56 13.92 11.81
C LYS A 321 -20.74 14.46 10.39
N PRO A 322 -21.72 15.34 10.13
CA PRO A 322 -21.85 15.98 8.81
C PRO A 322 -20.59 16.75 8.43
N ASP A 323 -20.18 16.65 7.16
CA ASP A 323 -19.02 17.36 6.60
C ASP A 323 -19.25 17.72 5.13
N GLY A 324 -19.76 18.93 4.89
CA GLY A 324 -20.14 19.37 3.55
C GLY A 324 -21.25 18.51 2.94
N ASN A 325 -20.97 17.92 1.78
CA ASN A 325 -21.87 16.97 1.09
C ASN A 325 -21.68 15.51 1.54
N GLY A 326 -20.81 15.28 2.52
CA GLY A 326 -20.47 13.97 3.03
C GLY A 326 -20.54 13.85 4.53
N VAL A 327 -19.87 12.85 5.04
CA VAL A 327 -19.77 12.57 6.48
C VAL A 327 -18.32 12.33 6.87
N ARG A 328 -18.02 12.64 8.12
CA ARG A 328 -16.71 12.42 8.74
C ARG A 328 -16.85 11.51 9.96
N PHE A 329 -15.90 10.63 10.10
CA PHE A 329 -15.73 9.78 11.27
C PHE A 329 -14.34 10.02 11.86
N THR A 330 -14.23 9.96 13.18
CA THR A 330 -12.96 10.08 13.90
C THR A 330 -12.73 8.79 14.68
N LEU A 331 -11.69 8.07 14.32
CA LEU A 331 -11.26 6.89 15.07
C LEU A 331 -10.55 7.34 16.35
N PRO A 332 -10.95 6.83 17.53
CA PRO A 332 -10.35 7.27 18.79
C PRO A 332 -8.88 6.83 18.94
N SER A 333 -8.54 5.67 18.38
CA SER A 333 -7.17 5.16 18.39
C SER A 333 -6.97 4.06 17.34
N LEU A 334 -5.71 3.88 16.93
CA LEU A 334 -5.24 2.78 16.11
C LEU A 334 -3.91 2.28 16.68
N ASP A 335 -3.92 1.10 17.26
CA ASP A 335 -2.71 0.51 17.81
C ASP A 335 -1.85 -0.13 16.72
N ARG A 336 -2.29 -1.24 16.12
CA ARG A 336 -1.57 -1.93 15.04
C ARG A 336 -2.28 -1.84 13.70
N GLY A 337 -3.56 -2.11 13.69
CA GLY A 337 -4.38 -2.09 12.50
C GLY A 337 -5.86 -2.23 12.81
N ALA A 338 -6.68 -1.90 11.83
CA ALA A 338 -8.12 -2.06 11.89
C ALA A 338 -8.71 -2.17 10.48
N VAL A 339 -9.89 -2.75 10.39
CA VAL A 339 -10.75 -2.67 9.21
C VAL A 339 -11.95 -1.83 9.55
N ALA A 340 -12.33 -0.91 8.67
CA ALA A 340 -13.52 -0.10 8.83
C ALA A 340 -14.41 -0.20 7.58
N TRP A 341 -15.75 -0.13 7.77
CA TRP A 341 -16.72 -0.16 6.67
C TRP A 341 -18.02 0.54 7.10
N ILE A 342 -18.84 0.89 6.11
CA ILE A 342 -20.19 1.39 6.32
C ILE A 342 -21.23 0.42 5.76
N ASP A 343 -22.41 0.41 6.35
CA ASP A 343 -23.56 -0.36 5.82
C ASP A 343 -24.19 0.30 4.59
#